data_50f0d5eb29a1bad8064149b4ac1b0b8e
#
_entry.id   50f0d5eb29a1bad8064149b4ac1b0b8e
#
_cell.length_a   1.000
_cell.length_b   1.000
_cell.length_c   1.000
_cell.angle_alpha   90.00
_cell.angle_beta   90.00
_cell.angle_gamma   90.00
#
_symmetry.space_group_name_H-M   'P 1'
#
loop_
_entity.id
_entity.type
_entity.pdbx_description
1 polymer ?
#
loop_
_entity_poly.entity_id
_entity_poly.type
_entity_poly.pdbx_seq_one_letter_code
_entity_poly.pdbx_strand_id
1 'polypeptide(L)'
;MSVFRGNSDNGEVKATQEGNGTREASDARQATDARQASATADASATADAREASATAHASATAASSPTASAMRRTLARARDGKSLDRDEATILLQARGEDLTTLLSYASRTRDAGLAAANRPNVITYSRKVFIPLTRLCRDRCGYCTFATVPHRLHSLYLEPDEVLAIAREGASMGCKEALFTLGDRPEDRWRQAREWLDAHGYDDTLSYVRAMAIRVLEETGLLPHLNPGVLSWQDFQRLKPVAPSMGMMLETTATRLFAEKGGPHFGSPDKDPAVRLRVLEDAGRCNVPFTTGILIGIGETLAERAESIFAIRKVAREYGGIQEVIVQNFRAKPDTKMRDVPDAELDDLAATIAVTRIVLGAKARIQAPPNLVGAQYDLILRAGIDDWGGVSPLTPDHVNPERPWPDIDELAARTASAGFTLRERLTIYPPYIREPWLDPRLARHVAALADPVTGLAADGAMPRGLPWQEPDGGWGQWAESGRTDLHVTIDTTGRTHDRRDDFAEVYGDWNEIAERTRPPAPA
;
A
#
# COMPACT_ATOMS: atom_id res chain seq x y z
N MET A 1 14.81 -58.88 -19.90
CA MET A 1 15.82 -59.81 -20.43
C MET A 1 17.19 -59.30 -20.08
N SER A 2 17.80 -60.03 -19.22
CA SER A 2 19.21 -60.48 -19.06
C SER A 2 20.20 -59.37 -18.74
N VAL A 3 20.71 -59.30 -17.53
CA VAL A 3 21.54 -60.17 -16.67
C VAL A 3 23.00 -60.24 -17.15
N PHE A 4 23.93 -59.82 -16.29
CA PHE A 4 25.13 -60.48 -15.75
C PHE A 4 26.07 -59.42 -15.17
N ARG A 5 26.36 -59.39 -13.84
CA ARG A 5 27.27 -60.17 -12.98
C ARG A 5 28.76 -60.07 -13.38
N GLY A 6 29.56 -59.53 -12.52
CA GLY A 6 30.41 -60.17 -11.49
C GLY A 6 31.87 -59.77 -11.76
N ASN A 7 32.72 -59.50 -10.91
CA ASN A 7 33.38 -60.21 -9.84
C ASN A 7 34.61 -59.38 -9.38
N SER A 8 34.76 -59.20 -8.12
CA SER A 8 35.88 -59.34 -7.20
C SER A 8 37.31 -59.49 -7.79
N ASP A 9 38.26 -58.73 -7.21
CA ASP A 9 39.37 -59.40 -6.53
C ASP A 9 40.06 -58.50 -5.48
N ASN A 10 40.56 -59.19 -4.48
CA ASN A 10 41.23 -58.74 -3.26
C ASN A 10 42.68 -58.27 -3.52
N GLY A 11 43.18 -57.43 -2.60
CA GLY A 11 44.58 -57.12 -2.44
C GLY A 11 44.88 -56.39 -1.14
N GLU A 12 45.03 -57.14 -0.05
CA GLU A 12 45.62 -56.68 1.22
C GLU A 12 47.07 -56.20 1.01
N VAL A 13 47.43 -55.04 1.59
CA VAL A 13 48.75 -54.82 2.17
C VAL A 13 48.59 -53.97 3.44
N LYS A 14 49.22 -54.50 4.48
CA LYS A 14 49.27 -54.03 5.87
C LYS A 14 50.15 -52.77 6.07
N ALA A 15 49.68 -51.94 7.01
CA ALA A 15 50.34 -51.36 8.19
C ALA A 15 51.57 -50.44 8.08
N THR A 16 51.41 -49.26 8.64
CA THR A 16 52.09 -48.71 9.84
C THR A 16 51.60 -47.28 10.02
N GLN A 17 50.84 -46.95 10.95
CA GLN A 17 50.90 -46.68 12.41
C GLN A 17 51.63 -45.36 12.80
N GLU A 18 50.84 -44.59 13.50
CA GLU A 18 51.13 -43.69 14.63
C GLU A 18 51.50 -42.22 14.31
N GLY A 19 50.67 -41.34 14.82
CA GLY A 19 51.08 -40.07 15.36
C GLY A 19 50.42 -38.81 14.75
N ASN A 20 49.10 -38.64 14.87
CA ASN A 20 48.52 -37.30 14.79
C ASN A 20 47.11 -37.14 15.37
N GLY A 21 46.73 -37.96 16.35
CA GLY A 21 45.36 -37.99 16.91
C GLY A 21 45.03 -36.91 17.96
N THR A 22 45.99 -36.09 18.38
CA THR A 22 45.78 -35.17 19.52
C THR A 22 45.64 -33.68 19.10
N ARG A 23 46.09 -33.28 17.91
CA ARG A 23 45.92 -31.89 17.44
C ARG A 23 44.57 -31.65 16.77
N GLU A 24 44.07 -32.59 16.01
CA GLU A 24 42.75 -32.43 15.34
C GLU A 24 41.57 -32.43 16.32
N ALA A 25 41.68 -33.13 17.46
CA ALA A 25 40.64 -33.15 18.51
C ALA A 25 40.58 -31.84 19.31
N SER A 26 41.70 -31.10 19.44
CA SER A 26 41.74 -29.81 20.14
C SER A 26 41.17 -28.70 19.25
N ASP A 27 41.49 -28.71 17.94
CA ASP A 27 41.00 -27.71 16.98
C ASP A 27 39.51 -27.89 16.71
N ALA A 28 38.99 -29.12 16.68
CA ALA A 28 37.57 -29.40 16.55
C ALA A 28 36.77 -28.93 17.78
N ARG A 29 37.30 -29.07 19.01
CA ARG A 29 36.66 -28.55 20.22
C ARG A 29 36.69 -27.04 20.30
N GLN A 30 37.80 -26.38 19.96
CA GLN A 30 37.86 -24.91 19.91
C GLN A 30 36.94 -24.32 18.84
N ALA A 31 36.76 -24.97 17.70
CA ALA A 31 35.83 -24.54 16.65
C ALA A 31 34.35 -24.72 17.08
N THR A 32 34.06 -25.75 17.91
CA THR A 32 32.72 -26.00 18.43
C THR A 32 32.36 -25.00 19.54
N ASP A 33 33.31 -24.72 20.43
CA ASP A 33 33.14 -23.73 21.50
C ASP A 33 33.03 -22.29 20.95
N ALA A 34 33.78 -21.95 19.92
CA ALA A 34 33.65 -20.66 19.23
C ALA A 34 32.29 -20.50 18.51
N ARG A 35 31.76 -21.58 17.92
CA ARG A 35 30.41 -21.57 17.31
C ARG A 35 29.29 -21.52 18.36
N GLN A 36 29.45 -22.18 19.50
CA GLN A 36 28.50 -22.08 20.62
C GLN A 36 28.53 -20.71 21.29
N ALA A 37 29.69 -20.10 21.46
CA ALA A 37 29.83 -18.76 22.00
C ALA A 37 29.25 -17.69 21.05
N SER A 38 29.42 -17.85 19.74
CA SER A 38 28.78 -16.97 18.73
C SER A 38 27.25 -17.14 18.70
N ALA A 39 26.75 -18.37 18.81
CA ALA A 39 25.31 -18.63 18.82
C ALA A 39 24.63 -18.12 20.12
N THR A 40 25.34 -18.14 21.25
CA THR A 40 24.85 -17.58 22.53
C THR A 40 24.93 -16.05 22.56
N ALA A 41 25.93 -15.43 21.90
CA ALA A 41 26.03 -13.99 21.77
C ALA A 41 24.94 -13.43 20.82
N ASP A 42 24.65 -14.13 19.72
CA ASP A 42 23.56 -13.77 18.81
C ASP A 42 22.17 -13.97 19.46
N ALA A 43 22.00 -15.01 20.30
CA ALA A 43 20.76 -15.25 21.04
C ALA A 43 20.54 -14.18 22.13
N SER A 44 21.61 -13.73 22.81
CA SER A 44 21.55 -12.65 23.80
C SER A 44 21.24 -11.29 23.13
N ALA A 45 21.94 -10.98 22.05
CA ALA A 45 21.67 -9.73 21.30
C ALA A 45 20.24 -9.67 20.70
N THR A 46 19.69 -10.83 20.32
CA THR A 46 18.30 -10.92 19.85
C THR A 46 17.30 -10.86 21.01
N ALA A 47 17.62 -11.33 22.21
CA ALA A 47 16.79 -11.21 23.40
C ALA A 47 16.73 -9.76 23.89
N ASP A 48 17.87 -9.08 23.98
CA ASP A 48 17.94 -7.67 24.37
C ASP A 48 17.25 -6.74 23.36
N ALA A 49 17.34 -7.06 22.06
CA ALA A 49 16.58 -6.35 21.01
C ALA A 49 15.07 -6.60 21.08
N ARG A 50 14.65 -7.80 21.52
CA ARG A 50 13.24 -8.15 21.77
C ARG A 50 12.68 -7.42 22.97
N GLU A 51 13.43 -7.37 24.07
CA GLU A 51 13.03 -6.64 25.28
C GLU A 51 13.00 -5.12 25.05
N ALA A 52 13.97 -4.58 24.33
CA ALA A 52 13.98 -3.17 23.94
C ALA A 52 12.84 -2.82 22.98
N SER A 53 12.48 -3.70 22.04
CA SER A 53 11.35 -3.51 21.12
C SER A 53 10.01 -3.63 21.86
N ALA A 54 9.86 -4.60 22.75
CA ALA A 54 8.66 -4.78 23.57
C ALA A 54 8.46 -3.63 24.56
N THR A 55 9.53 -3.15 25.18
CA THR A 55 9.50 -1.97 26.09
C THR A 55 9.25 -0.66 25.33
N ALA A 56 9.80 -0.49 24.14
CA ALA A 56 9.50 0.67 23.30
C ALA A 56 8.03 0.67 22.84
N HIS A 57 7.46 -0.47 22.49
CA HIS A 57 6.02 -0.60 22.17
C HIS A 57 5.13 -0.36 23.39
N ALA A 58 5.47 -0.92 24.54
CA ALA A 58 4.73 -0.70 25.78
C ALA A 58 4.83 0.77 26.27
N SER A 59 5.96 1.43 26.05
CA SER A 59 6.15 2.83 26.41
C SER A 59 5.45 3.80 25.45
N ALA A 60 5.37 3.45 24.17
CA ALA A 60 4.66 4.28 23.17
C ALA A 60 3.14 4.28 23.37
N THR A 61 2.59 3.23 23.95
CA THR A 61 1.15 3.10 24.27
C THR A 61 0.75 3.68 25.63
N ALA A 62 1.72 4.01 26.50
CA ALA A 62 1.47 4.58 27.83
C ALA A 62 1.18 6.10 27.81
N ALA A 63 0.29 6.57 26.94
CA ALA A 63 -0.40 7.82 27.20
C ALA A 63 -1.28 7.61 28.45
N SER A 64 -1.14 8.49 29.46
CA SER A 64 -2.02 8.43 30.65
C SER A 64 -3.49 8.39 30.20
N SER A 65 -4.25 7.41 30.71
CA SER A 65 -5.67 7.30 30.37
C SER A 65 -6.36 8.63 30.60
N PRO A 66 -7.19 9.13 29.66
CA PRO A 66 -7.87 10.39 29.83
C PRO A 66 -8.79 10.33 31.04
N THR A 67 -8.95 11.44 31.73
CA THR A 67 -9.96 11.48 32.78
C THR A 67 -11.35 11.22 32.16
N ALA A 68 -12.22 10.52 32.88
CA ALA A 68 -13.58 10.26 32.41
C ALA A 68 -14.33 11.59 32.08
N SER A 69 -13.95 12.69 32.71
CA SER A 69 -14.48 14.03 32.40
C SER A 69 -13.98 14.55 31.05
N ALA A 70 -12.69 14.35 30.71
CA ALA A 70 -12.15 14.75 29.41
C ALA A 70 -12.81 13.94 28.27
N MET A 71 -12.93 12.62 28.41
CA MET A 71 -13.62 11.76 27.42
C MET A 71 -15.06 12.22 27.20
N ARG A 72 -15.84 12.41 28.28
CA ARG A 72 -17.25 12.88 28.16
C ARG A 72 -17.37 14.23 27.48
N ARG A 73 -16.48 15.21 27.81
CA ARG A 73 -16.50 16.52 27.15
C ARG A 73 -16.20 16.40 25.66
N THR A 74 -15.22 15.60 25.28
CA THR A 74 -14.82 15.45 23.88
C THR A 74 -15.87 14.71 23.07
N LEU A 75 -16.48 13.65 23.64
CA LEU A 75 -17.63 12.97 23.04
C LEU A 75 -18.82 13.93 22.83
N ALA A 76 -19.12 14.81 23.80
CA ALA A 76 -20.18 15.82 23.64
C ALA A 76 -19.89 16.77 22.48
N ARG A 77 -18.64 17.23 22.32
CA ARG A 77 -18.24 18.07 21.19
C ARG A 77 -18.38 17.35 19.84
N ALA A 78 -17.95 16.08 19.80
CA ALA A 78 -18.12 15.24 18.61
C ALA A 78 -19.60 15.03 18.25
N ARG A 79 -20.47 14.76 19.27
CA ARG A 79 -21.93 14.68 19.10
C ARG A 79 -22.51 15.93 18.46
N ASP A 80 -22.07 17.09 18.91
CA ASP A 80 -22.59 18.39 18.50
C ASP A 80 -21.96 18.91 17.19
N GLY A 81 -21.16 18.08 16.51
CA GLY A 81 -20.50 18.43 15.24
C GLY A 81 -19.46 19.55 15.37
N LYS A 82 -18.94 19.78 16.58
CA LYS A 82 -17.91 20.80 16.80
C LYS A 82 -16.57 20.32 16.22
N SER A 83 -15.81 21.26 15.66
CA SER A 83 -14.47 20.97 15.20
C SER A 83 -13.59 20.53 16.38
N LEU A 84 -12.98 19.37 16.25
CA LEU A 84 -12.04 18.84 17.23
C LEU A 84 -10.63 19.38 16.94
N ASP A 85 -9.80 19.49 17.96
CA ASP A 85 -8.36 19.69 17.87
C ASP A 85 -7.62 18.33 17.97
N ARG A 86 -6.28 18.38 17.94
CA ARG A 86 -5.45 17.15 17.97
C ARG A 86 -5.52 16.43 19.32
N ASP A 87 -5.55 17.19 20.42
CA ASP A 87 -5.61 16.62 21.77
C ASP A 87 -6.98 15.94 22.00
N GLU A 88 -8.06 16.57 21.57
CA GLU A 88 -9.39 16.00 21.60
C GLU A 88 -9.48 14.72 20.76
N ALA A 89 -8.88 14.70 19.56
CA ALA A 89 -8.81 13.50 18.74
C ALA A 89 -7.99 12.41 19.43
N THR A 90 -6.87 12.76 20.06
CA THR A 90 -6.04 11.81 20.83
C THR A 90 -6.80 11.21 22.00
N ILE A 91 -7.66 11.98 22.67
CA ILE A 91 -8.56 11.49 23.72
C ILE A 91 -9.55 10.47 23.14
N LEU A 92 -10.22 10.78 22.03
CA LEU A 92 -11.21 9.90 21.41
C LEU A 92 -10.60 8.60 20.87
N LEU A 93 -9.35 8.61 20.42
CA LEU A 93 -8.63 7.41 20.01
C LEU A 93 -8.47 6.38 21.15
N GLN A 94 -8.60 6.82 22.40
CA GLN A 94 -8.55 5.94 23.58
C GLN A 94 -9.94 5.40 23.99
N ALA A 95 -11.00 5.72 23.26
CA ALA A 95 -12.35 5.23 23.58
C ALA A 95 -12.42 3.70 23.52
N ARG A 96 -12.97 3.09 24.57
CA ARG A 96 -13.19 1.64 24.67
C ARG A 96 -14.56 1.40 25.34
N GLY A 97 -15.11 0.19 25.17
CA GLY A 97 -16.39 -0.20 25.77
C GLY A 97 -17.54 0.75 25.39
N GLU A 98 -18.21 1.33 26.39
CA GLU A 98 -19.36 2.23 26.18
C GLU A 98 -18.96 3.55 25.49
N ASP A 99 -17.78 4.10 25.81
CA ASP A 99 -17.26 5.30 25.15
C ASP A 99 -17.00 5.04 23.67
N LEU A 100 -16.45 3.86 23.32
CA LEU A 100 -16.28 3.44 21.92
C LEU A 100 -17.64 3.32 21.23
N THR A 101 -18.59 2.61 21.82
CA THR A 101 -19.94 2.46 21.25
C THR A 101 -20.60 3.82 20.98
N THR A 102 -20.43 4.75 21.89
CA THR A 102 -20.91 6.14 21.75
C THR A 102 -20.21 6.86 20.60
N LEU A 103 -18.87 6.77 20.52
CA LEU A 103 -18.06 7.36 19.45
C LEU A 103 -18.47 6.82 18.07
N LEU A 104 -18.64 5.49 17.95
CA LEU A 104 -19.08 4.84 16.72
C LEU A 104 -20.45 5.36 16.25
N SER A 105 -21.39 5.59 17.18
CA SER A 105 -22.71 6.14 16.85
C SER A 105 -22.62 7.55 16.23
N TYR A 106 -21.66 8.36 16.66
CA TYR A 106 -21.47 9.71 16.11
C TYR A 106 -20.80 9.67 14.73
N ALA A 107 -19.84 8.76 14.55
CA ALA A 107 -19.18 8.53 13.27
C ALA A 107 -20.18 7.99 12.22
N SER A 108 -21.02 7.00 12.59
CA SER A 108 -22.08 6.48 11.72
C SER A 108 -23.01 7.59 11.22
N ARG A 109 -23.53 8.41 12.14
CA ARG A 109 -24.40 9.54 11.76
C ARG A 109 -23.74 10.52 10.81
N THR A 110 -22.43 10.78 11.01
CA THR A 110 -21.66 11.65 10.13
C THR A 110 -21.52 11.05 8.74
N ARG A 111 -21.23 9.74 8.64
CA ARG A 111 -21.23 9.00 7.36
C ARG A 111 -22.60 9.05 6.69
N ASP A 112 -23.66 8.73 7.41
CA ASP A 112 -25.02 8.62 6.86
C ASP A 112 -25.49 9.97 6.31
N ALA A 113 -25.18 11.07 7.00
CA ALA A 113 -25.41 12.42 6.49
C ALA A 113 -24.63 12.68 5.16
N GLY A 114 -23.40 12.17 5.05
CA GLY A 114 -22.60 12.28 3.84
C GLY A 114 -23.14 11.45 2.68
N LEU A 115 -23.63 10.24 2.97
CA LEU A 115 -24.25 9.36 1.97
C LEU A 115 -25.55 9.96 1.46
N ALA A 116 -26.39 10.48 2.36
CA ALA A 116 -27.63 11.16 1.99
C ALA A 116 -27.37 12.42 1.13
N ALA A 117 -26.39 13.24 1.50
CA ALA A 117 -26.00 14.42 0.74
C ALA A 117 -25.42 14.08 -0.65
N ALA A 118 -24.91 12.86 -0.81
CA ALA A 118 -24.43 12.35 -2.10
C ALA A 118 -25.51 11.60 -2.91
N ASN A 119 -26.79 11.68 -2.51
CA ASN A 119 -27.92 10.97 -3.11
C ASN A 119 -27.76 9.44 -3.17
N ARG A 120 -27.07 8.85 -2.20
CA ARG A 120 -26.85 7.40 -2.09
C ARG A 120 -27.00 6.90 -0.64
N PRO A 121 -28.15 7.16 0.00
CA PRO A 121 -28.37 6.71 1.37
C PRO A 121 -28.20 5.18 1.46
N ASN A 122 -27.59 4.73 2.55
CA ASN A 122 -27.37 3.31 2.84
C ASN A 122 -26.54 2.55 1.77
N VAL A 123 -25.70 3.23 0.99
CA VAL A 123 -24.81 2.58 0.01
C VAL A 123 -23.38 2.59 0.51
N ILE A 124 -22.82 1.41 0.67
CA ILE A 124 -21.38 1.20 0.91
C ILE A 124 -20.77 0.73 -0.42
N THR A 125 -19.63 1.29 -0.77
CA THR A 125 -18.97 0.97 -2.05
C THR A 125 -17.79 0.03 -1.90
N TYR A 126 -17.39 -0.59 -3.00
CA TYR A 126 -16.16 -1.34 -3.18
C TYR A 126 -15.69 -1.19 -4.64
N SER A 127 -14.43 -1.50 -4.92
CA SER A 127 -13.91 -1.58 -6.29
C SER A 127 -13.53 -3.01 -6.63
N ARG A 128 -14.11 -3.58 -7.70
CA ARG A 128 -13.67 -4.86 -8.26
C ARG A 128 -12.46 -4.60 -9.15
N LYS A 129 -11.32 -5.17 -8.77
CA LYS A 129 -10.04 -4.86 -9.44
C LYS A 129 -9.12 -6.08 -9.58
N VAL A 130 -8.15 -5.94 -10.44
CA VAL A 130 -6.96 -6.79 -10.44
C VAL A 130 -5.76 -5.99 -9.94
N PHE A 131 -4.86 -6.67 -9.23
CA PHE A 131 -3.59 -6.12 -8.80
C PHE A 131 -2.50 -6.57 -9.76
N ILE A 132 -1.76 -5.63 -10.33
CA ILE A 132 -0.65 -5.89 -11.24
C ILE A 132 0.65 -5.59 -10.49
N PRO A 133 1.36 -6.62 -9.98
CA PRO A 133 2.60 -6.44 -9.23
C PRO A 133 3.77 -6.22 -10.18
N LEU A 134 3.83 -5.06 -10.83
CA LEU A 134 4.70 -4.78 -11.97
C LEU A 134 6.18 -5.08 -11.68
N THR A 135 6.66 -4.75 -10.48
CA THR A 135 7.93 -5.20 -9.94
C THR A 135 7.87 -5.34 -8.43
N ARG A 136 8.51 -6.36 -7.90
CA ARG A 136 8.69 -6.58 -6.46
C ARG A 136 10.04 -6.07 -5.95
N LEU A 137 10.85 -5.50 -6.82
CA LEU A 137 12.04 -4.77 -6.39
C LEU A 137 11.63 -3.41 -5.85
N CYS A 138 12.26 -2.96 -4.77
CA CYS A 138 11.99 -1.68 -4.14
C CYS A 138 13.29 -1.12 -3.58
N ARG A 139 13.45 0.20 -3.56
CA ARG A 139 14.57 0.80 -2.86
C ARG A 139 14.33 0.91 -1.36
N ASP A 140 13.07 0.91 -0.91
CA ASP A 140 12.69 0.94 0.51
C ASP A 140 12.91 -0.39 1.22
N ARG A 141 12.97 -0.35 2.57
CA ARG A 141 13.20 -1.48 3.48
C ARG A 141 12.21 -1.49 4.62
N CYS A 142 10.94 -1.22 4.34
CA CYS A 142 9.89 -1.17 5.35
C CYS A 142 9.83 -2.45 6.18
N GLY A 143 9.88 -2.33 7.50
CA GLY A 143 10.00 -3.47 8.42
C GLY A 143 8.83 -4.45 8.42
N TYR A 144 7.69 -4.05 7.88
CA TYR A 144 6.44 -4.84 7.79
C TYR A 144 6.12 -5.37 6.38
N CYS A 145 6.93 -5.00 5.37
CA CYS A 145 6.61 -5.30 3.98
C CYS A 145 7.05 -6.71 3.57
N THR A 146 6.11 -7.53 3.09
CA THR A 146 6.37 -8.84 2.48
C THR A 146 6.45 -8.77 0.95
N PHE A 147 6.02 -7.66 0.37
CA PHE A 147 5.96 -7.49 -1.07
C PHE A 147 7.36 -7.36 -1.68
N ALA A 148 8.21 -6.50 -1.08
CA ALA A 148 9.55 -6.25 -1.58
C ALA A 148 10.47 -7.47 -1.41
N THR A 149 11.28 -7.75 -2.44
CA THR A 149 12.24 -8.85 -2.46
C THR A 149 13.53 -8.43 -3.14
N VAL A 150 14.45 -9.37 -3.34
CA VAL A 150 15.77 -9.16 -3.94
C VAL A 150 15.85 -9.78 -5.34
N PRO A 151 16.72 -9.28 -6.25
CA PRO A 151 16.75 -9.70 -7.65
C PRO A 151 16.89 -11.21 -7.86
N HIS A 152 17.75 -11.88 -7.10
CA HIS A 152 18.03 -13.31 -7.27
C HIS A 152 16.87 -14.25 -6.89
N ARG A 153 15.82 -13.73 -6.24
CA ARG A 153 14.59 -14.48 -5.90
C ARG A 153 13.48 -14.31 -6.92
N LEU A 154 13.66 -13.45 -7.90
CA LEU A 154 12.67 -13.18 -8.93
C LEU A 154 13.00 -13.92 -10.21
N HIS A 155 11.97 -14.49 -10.86
CA HIS A 155 12.09 -15.06 -12.19
C HIS A 155 12.28 -13.95 -13.23
N SER A 156 11.52 -12.87 -13.12
CA SER A 156 11.67 -11.64 -13.89
C SER A 156 11.71 -10.44 -12.95
N LEU A 157 12.56 -9.45 -13.23
CA LEU A 157 12.72 -8.25 -12.40
C LEU A 157 11.49 -7.32 -12.47
N TYR A 158 10.89 -7.28 -13.64
CA TYR A 158 9.60 -6.64 -13.93
C TYR A 158 8.73 -7.66 -14.66
N LEU A 159 7.42 -7.59 -14.47
CA LEU A 159 6.51 -8.33 -15.33
C LEU A 159 6.69 -7.88 -16.77
N GLU A 160 6.81 -8.84 -17.68
CA GLU A 160 6.87 -8.54 -19.11
C GLU A 160 5.51 -8.03 -19.62
N PRO A 161 5.48 -7.24 -20.71
CA PRO A 161 4.24 -6.68 -21.23
C PRO A 161 3.11 -7.70 -21.44
N ASP A 162 3.44 -8.89 -21.92
CA ASP A 162 2.45 -9.94 -22.17
C ASP A 162 1.91 -10.55 -20.86
N GLU A 163 2.73 -10.62 -19.80
CA GLU A 163 2.29 -11.04 -18.47
C GLU A 163 1.33 -10.01 -17.85
N VAL A 164 1.65 -8.71 -17.97
CA VAL A 164 0.77 -7.61 -17.55
C VAL A 164 -0.58 -7.70 -18.22
N LEU A 165 -0.59 -7.89 -19.55
CA LEU A 165 -1.82 -7.99 -20.33
C LEU A 165 -2.60 -9.27 -20.07
N ALA A 166 -1.93 -10.38 -19.81
CA ALA A 166 -2.61 -11.62 -19.44
C ALA A 166 -3.43 -11.44 -18.15
N ILE A 167 -2.82 -10.86 -17.10
CA ILE A 167 -3.52 -10.54 -15.84
C ILE A 167 -4.68 -9.57 -16.10
N ALA A 168 -4.45 -8.53 -16.89
CA ALA A 168 -5.46 -7.51 -17.17
C ALA A 168 -6.65 -8.08 -17.97
N ARG A 169 -6.41 -8.89 -19.01
CA ARG A 169 -7.46 -9.53 -19.81
C ARG A 169 -8.28 -10.50 -18.99
N GLU A 170 -7.64 -11.33 -18.17
CA GLU A 170 -8.33 -12.26 -17.28
C GLU A 170 -9.20 -11.48 -16.27
N GLY A 171 -8.67 -10.43 -15.65
CA GLY A 171 -9.44 -9.57 -14.76
C GLY A 171 -10.62 -8.88 -15.46
N ALA A 172 -10.44 -8.41 -16.68
CA ALA A 172 -11.52 -7.83 -17.49
C ALA A 172 -12.62 -8.86 -17.76
N SER A 173 -12.27 -10.12 -18.09
CA SER A 173 -13.24 -11.21 -18.31
C SER A 173 -14.05 -11.54 -17.05
N MET A 174 -13.47 -11.34 -15.85
CA MET A 174 -14.13 -11.50 -14.56
C MET A 174 -14.92 -10.25 -14.10
N GLY A 175 -15.04 -9.26 -14.97
CA GLY A 175 -15.82 -8.04 -14.70
C GLY A 175 -15.11 -7.00 -13.82
N CYS A 176 -13.81 -7.13 -13.58
CA CYS A 176 -13.04 -6.05 -12.98
C CYS A 176 -13.12 -4.80 -13.85
N LYS A 177 -13.08 -3.62 -13.22
CA LYS A 177 -13.10 -2.34 -13.93
C LYS A 177 -11.85 -1.52 -13.68
N GLU A 178 -11.05 -1.96 -12.74
CA GLU A 178 -9.82 -1.30 -12.31
C GLU A 178 -8.63 -2.25 -12.42
N ALA A 179 -7.52 -1.74 -12.96
CA ALA A 179 -6.21 -2.37 -12.89
C ALA A 179 -5.33 -1.53 -11.93
N LEU A 180 -5.09 -2.05 -10.73
CA LEU A 180 -4.21 -1.40 -9.76
C LEU A 180 -2.77 -1.83 -9.99
N PHE A 181 -1.94 -0.90 -10.42
CA PHE A 181 -0.50 -1.11 -10.54
C PHE A 181 0.15 -0.97 -9.17
N THR A 182 0.54 -2.09 -8.60
CA THR A 182 1.27 -2.19 -7.34
C THR A 182 2.72 -2.53 -7.64
N LEU A 183 3.65 -1.77 -7.09
CA LEU A 183 5.07 -2.00 -7.35
C LEU A 183 5.95 -1.45 -6.23
N GLY A 184 7.22 -1.86 -6.24
CA GLY A 184 8.24 -1.24 -5.40
C GLY A 184 8.66 0.11 -5.95
N ASP A 185 9.01 1.03 -5.06
CA ASP A 185 9.39 2.39 -5.39
C ASP A 185 10.81 2.41 -5.97
N ARG A 186 10.98 3.00 -7.16
CA ARG A 186 12.23 3.32 -7.86
C ARG A 186 13.35 2.28 -7.63
N PRO A 187 13.13 1.01 -7.98
CA PRO A 187 14.12 -0.04 -7.74
C PRO A 187 15.46 0.20 -8.44
N GLU A 188 15.46 0.89 -9.56
CA GLU A 188 16.66 1.27 -10.33
C GLU A 188 17.63 2.16 -9.53
N ASP A 189 17.17 2.86 -8.51
CA ASP A 189 18.03 3.68 -7.65
C ASP A 189 18.81 2.83 -6.63
N ARG A 190 18.42 1.56 -6.45
CA ARG A 190 19.06 0.64 -5.52
C ARG A 190 19.65 -0.59 -6.18
N TRP A 191 18.99 -1.11 -7.21
CA TRP A 191 19.31 -2.37 -7.84
C TRP A 191 19.83 -2.12 -9.26
N ARG A 192 21.12 -2.34 -9.46
CA ARG A 192 21.74 -2.22 -10.77
C ARG A 192 21.04 -3.08 -11.83
N GLN A 193 20.59 -4.29 -11.45
CA GLN A 193 19.86 -5.18 -12.35
C GLN A 193 18.55 -4.56 -12.84
N ALA A 194 17.83 -3.82 -11.98
CA ALA A 194 16.62 -3.11 -12.38
C ALA A 194 16.95 -2.01 -13.42
N ARG A 195 18.06 -1.27 -13.23
CA ARG A 195 18.51 -0.28 -14.20
C ARG A 195 18.87 -0.93 -15.54
N GLU A 196 19.65 -2.01 -15.50
CA GLU A 196 20.05 -2.75 -16.70
C GLU A 196 18.84 -3.31 -17.47
N TRP A 197 17.82 -3.80 -16.77
CA TRP A 197 16.59 -4.27 -17.39
C TRP A 197 15.85 -3.12 -18.11
N LEU A 198 15.68 -1.98 -17.44
CA LEU A 198 15.02 -0.81 -18.03
C LEU A 198 15.76 -0.31 -19.27
N ASP A 199 17.10 -0.22 -19.21
CA ASP A 199 17.94 0.20 -20.34
C ASP A 199 17.80 -0.76 -21.53
N ALA A 200 17.79 -2.07 -21.28
CA ALA A 200 17.62 -3.09 -22.31
C ALA A 200 16.26 -3.04 -23.01
N HIS A 201 15.22 -2.55 -22.30
CA HIS A 201 13.86 -2.42 -22.81
C HIS A 201 13.54 -0.99 -23.30
N GLY A 202 14.50 -0.07 -23.25
CA GLY A 202 14.34 1.30 -23.75
C GLY A 202 13.54 2.22 -22.83
N TYR A 203 13.49 1.94 -21.53
CA TYR A 203 12.84 2.77 -20.53
C TYR A 203 13.85 3.52 -19.68
N ASP A 204 13.66 4.82 -19.48
CA ASP A 204 14.56 5.63 -18.67
C ASP A 204 14.40 5.38 -17.16
N ASP A 205 13.20 5.04 -16.72
CA ASP A 205 12.84 4.78 -15.33
C ASP A 205 11.64 3.84 -15.21
N THR A 206 11.41 3.35 -14.00
CA THR A 206 10.25 2.51 -13.69
C THR A 206 8.92 3.20 -14.01
N LEU A 207 8.81 4.53 -13.82
CA LEU A 207 7.58 5.26 -14.10
C LEU A 207 7.26 5.33 -15.58
N SER A 208 8.27 5.36 -16.46
CA SER A 208 8.08 5.25 -17.91
C SER A 208 7.49 3.91 -18.30
N TYR A 209 7.96 2.84 -17.66
CA TYR A 209 7.40 1.50 -17.87
C TYR A 209 5.98 1.38 -17.32
N VAL A 210 5.72 1.87 -16.10
CA VAL A 210 4.35 1.97 -15.54
C VAL A 210 3.41 2.67 -16.51
N ARG A 211 3.83 3.81 -17.05
CA ARG A 211 3.04 4.58 -18.00
C ARG A 211 2.73 3.82 -19.28
N ALA A 212 3.73 3.17 -19.86
CA ALA A 212 3.56 2.35 -21.06
C ALA A 212 2.56 1.20 -20.82
N MET A 213 2.68 0.51 -19.69
CA MET A 213 1.76 -0.58 -19.34
C MET A 213 0.36 -0.07 -19.03
N ALA A 214 0.22 1.09 -18.38
CA ALA A 214 -1.08 1.69 -18.12
C ALA A 214 -1.83 2.02 -19.42
N ILE A 215 -1.13 2.53 -20.44
CA ILE A 215 -1.71 2.78 -21.77
C ILE A 215 -2.19 1.48 -22.39
N ARG A 216 -1.32 0.45 -22.41
CA ARG A 216 -1.67 -0.84 -23.00
C ARG A 216 -2.88 -1.47 -22.32
N VAL A 217 -2.89 -1.51 -20.99
CA VAL A 217 -4.01 -2.06 -20.21
C VAL A 217 -5.30 -1.30 -20.50
N LEU A 218 -5.25 0.03 -20.49
CA LEU A 218 -6.43 0.87 -20.79
C LEU A 218 -6.98 0.60 -22.18
N GLU A 219 -6.12 0.55 -23.19
CA GLU A 219 -6.54 0.44 -24.57
C GLU A 219 -6.89 -0.98 -24.98
N GLU A 220 -6.12 -1.98 -24.54
CA GLU A 220 -6.32 -3.37 -24.94
C GLU A 220 -7.41 -4.10 -24.13
N THR A 221 -7.73 -3.62 -22.93
CA THR A 221 -8.70 -4.30 -22.06
C THR A 221 -9.87 -3.42 -21.61
N GLY A 222 -9.72 -2.09 -21.69
CA GLY A 222 -10.70 -1.14 -21.15
C GLY A 222 -10.70 -1.03 -19.62
N LEU A 223 -9.82 -1.72 -18.93
CA LEU A 223 -9.63 -1.53 -17.47
C LEU A 223 -9.06 -0.13 -17.20
N LEU A 224 -9.60 0.52 -16.18
CA LEU A 224 -9.13 1.84 -15.75
C LEU A 224 -7.89 1.68 -14.86
N PRO A 225 -6.72 2.22 -15.23
CA PRO A 225 -5.54 2.15 -14.40
C PRO A 225 -5.69 2.95 -13.11
N HIS A 226 -5.27 2.37 -11.98
CA HIS A 226 -4.96 3.07 -10.75
C HIS A 226 -3.48 2.89 -10.47
N LEU A 227 -2.73 3.97 -10.37
CA LEU A 227 -1.28 3.89 -10.22
C LEU A 227 -0.88 4.13 -8.77
N ASN A 228 -0.17 3.16 -8.21
CA ASN A 228 0.40 3.24 -6.86
C ASN A 228 1.93 2.96 -6.89
N PRO A 229 2.70 3.82 -7.58
CA PRO A 229 4.12 3.58 -7.84
C PRO A 229 5.04 4.12 -6.74
N GLY A 230 4.49 4.60 -5.62
CA GLY A 230 5.25 5.22 -4.54
C GLY A 230 5.32 6.74 -4.67
N VAL A 231 6.50 7.31 -4.40
CA VAL A 231 6.70 8.77 -4.36
C VAL A 231 6.75 9.34 -5.77
N LEU A 232 5.94 10.37 -6.01
CA LEU A 232 5.83 11.09 -7.29
C LEU A 232 6.17 12.58 -7.10
N SER A 233 6.90 13.13 -8.05
CA SER A 233 7.08 14.57 -8.20
C SER A 233 5.90 15.20 -8.94
N TRP A 234 5.84 16.54 -8.92
CA TRP A 234 4.86 17.29 -9.71
C TRP A 234 4.92 16.94 -11.22
N GLN A 235 6.14 16.76 -11.77
CA GLN A 235 6.35 16.37 -13.16
C GLN A 235 5.84 14.95 -13.43
N ASP A 236 6.08 14.01 -12.51
CA ASP A 236 5.57 12.65 -12.61
C ASP A 236 4.03 12.64 -12.68
N PHE A 237 3.36 13.46 -11.86
CA PHE A 237 1.91 13.61 -11.93
C PHE A 237 1.43 14.13 -13.28
N GLN A 238 2.12 15.10 -13.87
CA GLN A 238 1.77 15.60 -15.21
C GLN A 238 1.90 14.52 -16.28
N ARG A 239 2.90 13.67 -16.18
CA ARG A 239 3.14 12.55 -17.10
C ARG A 239 2.10 11.43 -16.97
N LEU A 240 1.68 11.12 -15.75
CA LEU A 240 0.85 9.95 -15.46
C LEU A 240 -0.65 10.26 -15.48
N LYS A 241 -1.08 11.50 -15.20
CA LYS A 241 -2.49 11.91 -15.20
C LYS A 241 -3.23 11.57 -16.51
N PRO A 242 -2.62 11.73 -17.71
CA PRO A 242 -3.28 11.39 -18.95
C PRO A 242 -3.63 9.92 -19.15
N VAL A 243 -3.04 9.02 -18.37
CA VAL A 243 -3.16 7.56 -18.56
C VAL A 243 -3.82 6.85 -17.37
N ALA A 244 -4.10 7.58 -16.28
CA ALA A 244 -4.74 7.02 -15.10
C ALA A 244 -5.75 8.00 -14.49
N PRO A 245 -7.02 7.60 -14.33
CA PRO A 245 -8.05 8.48 -13.76
C PRO A 245 -7.89 8.71 -12.26
N SER A 246 -7.06 7.92 -11.59
CA SER A 246 -6.72 8.09 -10.18
C SER A 246 -5.35 7.49 -9.85
N MET A 247 -4.76 7.98 -8.77
CA MET A 247 -3.48 7.47 -8.25
C MET A 247 -3.55 7.39 -6.73
N GLY A 248 -2.58 6.73 -6.12
CA GLY A 248 -2.55 6.59 -4.67
C GLY A 248 -1.17 6.38 -4.09
N MET A 249 -1.04 6.77 -2.83
CA MET A 249 0.09 6.48 -1.97
C MET A 249 -0.34 6.68 -0.51
N MET A 250 -0.14 5.67 0.32
CA MET A 250 -0.42 5.78 1.75
C MET A 250 0.53 6.79 2.41
N LEU A 251 0.02 7.75 3.19
CA LEU A 251 0.86 8.58 4.06
C LEU A 251 1.56 7.70 5.11
N GLU A 252 0.93 6.63 5.56
CA GLU A 252 1.29 5.73 6.65
C GLU A 252 1.23 6.44 8.00
N THR A 253 2.12 7.38 8.25
CA THR A 253 2.22 8.13 9.50
C THR A 253 2.99 9.44 9.32
N THR A 254 2.78 10.40 10.22
CA THR A 254 3.61 11.60 10.37
C THR A 254 4.69 11.46 11.44
N ALA A 255 4.80 10.29 12.08
CA ALA A 255 5.77 10.04 13.15
C ALA A 255 7.19 9.93 12.59
N THR A 256 7.91 11.04 12.55
CA THR A 256 9.29 11.14 12.01
C THR A 256 10.25 10.16 12.70
N ARG A 257 10.07 9.89 14.01
CA ARG A 257 10.93 8.95 14.74
C ARG A 257 10.89 7.52 14.17
N LEU A 258 9.74 7.08 13.60
CA LEU A 258 9.62 5.75 13.00
C LEU A 258 10.45 5.61 11.71
N PHE A 259 10.78 6.73 11.09
CA PHE A 259 11.68 6.83 9.96
C PHE A 259 13.14 7.06 10.40
N ALA A 260 13.37 7.96 11.35
CA ALA A 260 14.70 8.43 11.72
C ALA A 260 15.45 7.46 12.66
N GLU A 261 14.73 6.79 13.57
CA GLU A 261 15.36 5.95 14.59
C GLU A 261 15.77 4.58 14.04
N LYS A 262 16.99 4.16 14.37
CA LYS A 262 17.50 2.83 14.00
C LYS A 262 16.60 1.75 14.59
N GLY A 263 16.14 0.83 13.75
CA GLY A 263 15.21 -0.24 14.14
C GLY A 263 13.74 0.14 13.96
N GLY A 264 13.42 1.38 13.67
CA GLY A 264 12.08 1.81 13.31
C GLY A 264 11.56 1.11 12.05
N PRO A 265 10.22 1.00 11.89
CA PRO A 265 9.62 0.29 10.76
C PRO A 265 9.95 0.90 9.40
N HIS A 266 10.28 2.18 9.36
CA HIS A 266 10.61 2.93 8.15
C HIS A 266 12.11 3.26 8.04
N PHE A 267 12.92 2.86 9.00
CA PHE A 267 14.35 3.16 8.98
C PHE A 267 15.03 2.57 7.73
N GLY A 268 15.76 3.42 7.01
CA GLY A 268 16.40 3.05 5.76
C GLY A 268 15.43 2.93 4.58
N SER A 269 14.28 3.61 4.63
CA SER A 269 13.27 3.68 3.57
C SER A 269 13.06 5.16 3.19
N PRO A 270 13.83 5.73 2.22
CA PRO A 270 13.82 7.17 1.95
C PRO A 270 12.42 7.69 1.56
N ASP A 271 11.61 6.86 0.92
CA ASP A 271 10.25 7.22 0.50
C ASP A 271 9.23 7.20 1.65
N LYS A 272 9.65 6.78 2.83
CA LYS A 272 8.82 6.78 4.05
C LYS A 272 9.06 7.99 4.96
N ASP A 273 9.89 8.95 4.55
CA ASP A 273 9.98 10.24 5.22
C ASP A 273 8.61 10.93 5.17
N PRO A 274 7.99 11.26 6.31
CA PRO A 274 6.69 11.92 6.34
C PRO A 274 6.65 13.24 5.57
N ALA A 275 7.75 14.01 5.53
CA ALA A 275 7.83 15.26 4.79
C ALA A 275 7.74 15.03 3.28
N VAL A 276 8.41 13.97 2.78
CA VAL A 276 8.35 13.57 1.38
C VAL A 276 6.94 13.15 1.01
N ARG A 277 6.31 12.29 1.82
CA ARG A 277 4.96 11.79 1.54
C ARG A 277 3.90 12.88 1.59
N LEU A 278 3.99 13.81 2.53
CA LEU A 278 3.08 14.97 2.58
C LEU A 278 3.20 15.85 1.34
N ARG A 279 4.42 16.07 0.84
CA ARG A 279 4.63 16.79 -0.43
C ARG A 279 3.96 16.10 -1.61
N VAL A 280 4.05 14.76 -1.69
CA VAL A 280 3.35 14.00 -2.74
C VAL A 280 1.84 14.25 -2.69
N LEU A 281 1.23 14.23 -1.50
CA LEU A 281 -0.20 14.52 -1.34
C LEU A 281 -0.56 15.96 -1.81
N GLU A 282 0.28 16.93 -1.47
CA GLU A 282 0.11 18.32 -1.92
C GLU A 282 0.25 18.45 -3.45
N ASP A 283 1.28 17.82 -4.03
CA ASP A 283 1.53 17.87 -5.49
C ASP A 283 0.43 17.16 -6.27
N ALA A 284 -0.10 16.04 -5.79
CA ALA A 284 -1.29 15.40 -6.36
C ALA A 284 -2.48 16.38 -6.40
N GLY A 285 -2.70 17.11 -5.31
CA GLY A 285 -3.75 18.12 -5.23
C GLY A 285 -3.54 19.31 -6.18
N ARG A 286 -2.30 19.83 -6.27
CA ARG A 286 -1.93 20.91 -7.22
C ARG A 286 -2.11 20.49 -8.68
N CYS A 287 -1.86 19.20 -8.98
CA CYS A 287 -2.05 18.62 -10.32
C CYS A 287 -3.51 18.24 -10.61
N ASN A 288 -4.42 18.44 -9.66
CA ASN A 288 -5.81 17.97 -9.75
C ASN A 288 -5.88 16.47 -10.09
N VAL A 289 -5.16 15.64 -9.37
CA VAL A 289 -5.22 14.18 -9.47
C VAL A 289 -6.11 13.66 -8.35
N PRO A 290 -7.18 12.90 -8.64
CA PRO A 290 -7.94 12.19 -7.62
C PRO A 290 -7.04 11.19 -6.92
N PHE A 291 -6.77 11.41 -5.63
CA PHE A 291 -5.70 10.72 -4.94
C PHE A 291 -6.20 9.92 -3.73
N THR A 292 -5.82 8.65 -3.66
CA THR A 292 -6.06 7.77 -2.52
C THR A 292 -4.86 7.83 -1.58
N THR A 293 -5.11 8.07 -0.29
CA THR A 293 -4.08 8.02 0.75
C THR A 293 -4.61 7.35 2.01
N GLY A 294 -3.85 7.31 3.08
CA GLY A 294 -4.31 6.72 4.33
C GLY A 294 -3.22 6.61 5.37
N ILE A 295 -3.58 6.00 6.49
CA ILE A 295 -2.70 5.74 7.61
C ILE A 295 -2.62 4.24 7.90
N LEU A 296 -1.45 3.78 8.35
CA LEU A 296 -1.22 2.42 8.84
C LEU A 296 -1.04 2.49 10.36
N ILE A 297 -1.94 1.82 11.10
CA ILE A 297 -1.91 1.84 12.56
C ILE A 297 -1.30 0.55 13.13
N GLY A 298 -0.65 0.67 14.29
CA GLY A 298 -0.04 -0.45 15.00
C GLY A 298 1.42 -0.72 14.59
N ILE A 299 2.06 0.23 13.90
CA ILE A 299 3.47 0.12 13.51
C ILE A 299 4.43 0.78 14.52
N GLY A 300 3.92 1.21 15.67
CA GLY A 300 4.69 1.83 16.74
C GLY A 300 4.45 3.33 16.91
N GLU A 301 3.52 3.92 16.18
CA GLU A 301 3.08 5.31 16.37
C GLU A 301 2.31 5.47 17.70
N THR A 302 2.43 6.63 18.31
CA THR A 302 1.59 7.03 19.45
C THR A 302 0.21 7.49 18.97
N LEU A 303 -0.78 7.53 19.87
CA LEU A 303 -2.11 8.05 19.52
C LEU A 303 -2.08 9.54 19.15
N ALA A 304 -1.16 10.32 19.70
CA ALA A 304 -0.95 11.71 19.33
C ALA A 304 -0.41 11.83 17.89
N GLU A 305 0.58 11.02 17.52
CA GLU A 305 1.12 10.96 16.15
C GLU A 305 0.07 10.46 15.15
N ARG A 306 -0.80 9.52 15.58
CA ARG A 306 -1.93 9.05 14.77
C ARG A 306 -2.96 10.17 14.54
N ALA A 307 -3.31 10.92 15.58
CA ALA A 307 -4.16 12.11 15.46
C ALA A 307 -3.51 13.15 14.53
N GLU A 308 -2.22 13.42 14.68
CA GLU A 308 -1.49 14.32 13.80
C GLU A 308 -1.56 13.90 12.33
N SER A 309 -1.39 12.61 12.04
CA SER A 309 -1.50 12.06 10.68
C SER A 309 -2.87 12.29 10.06
N ILE A 310 -3.95 12.10 10.83
CA ILE A 310 -5.32 12.38 10.40
C ILE A 310 -5.51 13.88 10.10
N PHE A 311 -4.97 14.75 10.95
CA PHE A 311 -5.05 16.21 10.75
C PHE A 311 -4.20 16.69 9.57
N ALA A 312 -3.07 16.05 9.30
CA ALA A 312 -2.24 16.34 8.13
C ALA A 312 -3.01 16.02 6.83
N ILE A 313 -3.64 14.85 6.76
CA ILE A 313 -4.52 14.50 5.62
C ILE A 313 -5.69 15.50 5.49
N ARG A 314 -6.33 15.88 6.62
CA ARG A 314 -7.40 16.88 6.63
C ARG A 314 -6.95 18.22 6.07
N LYS A 315 -5.73 18.67 6.42
CA LYS A 315 -5.16 19.91 5.89
C LYS A 315 -5.06 19.85 4.37
N VAL A 316 -4.41 18.84 3.84
CA VAL A 316 -4.25 18.65 2.38
C VAL A 316 -5.61 18.54 1.68
N ALA A 317 -6.53 17.73 2.23
CA ALA A 317 -7.87 17.55 1.66
C ALA A 317 -8.67 18.87 1.59
N ARG A 318 -8.51 19.76 2.57
CA ARG A 318 -9.19 21.06 2.58
C ARG A 318 -8.55 22.09 1.66
N GLU A 319 -7.23 22.06 1.57
CA GLU A 319 -6.46 23.04 0.81
C GLU A 319 -6.58 22.78 -0.71
N TYR A 320 -6.48 21.51 -1.11
CA TYR A 320 -6.41 21.15 -2.53
C TYR A 320 -7.64 20.40 -3.06
N GLY A 321 -8.43 19.76 -2.21
CA GLY A 321 -9.64 19.03 -2.62
C GLY A 321 -9.39 17.71 -3.35
N GLY A 322 -8.13 17.28 -3.54
CA GLY A 322 -7.75 16.12 -4.36
C GLY A 322 -7.82 14.77 -3.65
N ILE A 323 -7.98 14.75 -2.32
CA ILE A 323 -8.05 13.47 -1.58
C ILE A 323 -9.42 12.85 -1.78
N GLN A 324 -9.50 11.87 -2.67
CA GLN A 324 -10.74 11.19 -3.00
C GLN A 324 -11.11 10.09 -1.98
N GLU A 325 -10.12 9.50 -1.30
CA GLU A 325 -10.29 8.37 -0.40
C GLU A 325 -9.22 8.36 0.69
N VAL A 326 -9.59 8.01 1.91
CA VAL A 326 -8.68 7.83 3.04
C VAL A 326 -8.83 6.41 3.59
N ILE A 327 -7.76 5.64 3.52
CA ILE A 327 -7.67 4.28 4.02
C ILE A 327 -7.21 4.31 5.47
N VAL A 328 -7.92 3.62 6.35
CA VAL A 328 -7.43 3.30 7.70
C VAL A 328 -7.11 1.82 7.72
N GLN A 329 -5.83 1.50 7.68
CA GLN A 329 -5.33 0.13 7.63
C GLN A 329 -4.69 -0.28 8.95
N ASN A 330 -5.01 -1.47 9.43
CA ASN A 330 -4.42 -2.06 10.62
C ASN A 330 -3.22 -2.94 10.25
N PHE A 331 -2.15 -2.79 11.01
CA PHE A 331 -0.98 -3.65 10.90
C PHE A 331 -1.33 -5.10 11.25
N ARG A 332 -0.77 -6.03 10.48
CA ARG A 332 -0.76 -7.46 10.73
C ARG A 332 0.68 -7.98 10.67
N ALA A 333 1.08 -8.68 11.70
CA ALA A 333 2.40 -9.31 11.76
C ALA A 333 2.54 -10.40 10.69
N LYS A 334 3.72 -10.51 10.10
CA LYS A 334 4.02 -11.47 9.04
C LYS A 334 5.36 -12.17 9.32
N PRO A 335 5.43 -13.51 9.15
CA PRO A 335 6.58 -14.31 9.60
C PRO A 335 7.92 -13.85 9.01
N ASP A 336 7.93 -13.44 7.76
CA ASP A 336 9.16 -13.13 7.00
C ASP A 336 9.56 -11.65 7.07
N THR A 337 9.02 -10.89 8.02
CA THR A 337 9.31 -9.46 8.18
C THR A 337 10.10 -9.17 9.46
N LYS A 338 10.71 -7.97 9.50
CA LYS A 338 11.37 -7.51 10.74
C LYS A 338 10.39 -7.31 11.89
N MET A 339 9.11 -7.08 11.57
CA MET A 339 8.04 -6.84 12.56
C MET A 339 7.21 -8.09 12.86
N ARG A 340 7.72 -9.29 12.59
CA ARG A 340 7.01 -10.56 12.83
C ARG A 340 6.60 -10.81 14.29
N ASP A 341 7.34 -10.24 15.22
CA ASP A 341 7.10 -10.40 16.67
C ASP A 341 6.29 -9.22 17.27
N VAL A 342 5.89 -8.23 16.42
CA VAL A 342 5.06 -7.11 16.85
C VAL A 342 3.59 -7.55 16.87
N PRO A 343 2.82 -7.25 17.92
CA PRO A 343 1.42 -7.62 17.99
C PRO A 343 0.60 -7.02 16.84
N ASP A 344 -0.40 -7.74 16.38
CA ASP A 344 -1.42 -7.22 15.48
C ASP A 344 -2.13 -6.02 16.11
N ALA A 345 -2.48 -5.02 15.30
CA ALA A 345 -3.32 -3.92 15.77
C ALA A 345 -4.73 -4.44 16.12
N GLU A 346 -5.23 -4.05 17.28
CA GLU A 346 -6.53 -4.48 17.76
C GLU A 346 -7.68 -3.88 16.93
N LEU A 347 -8.79 -4.62 16.80
CA LEU A 347 -9.94 -4.16 16.01
C LEU A 347 -10.68 -3.01 16.68
N ASP A 348 -10.74 -2.93 17.99
CA ASP A 348 -11.30 -1.79 18.71
C ASP A 348 -10.46 -0.52 18.47
N ASP A 349 -9.15 -0.67 18.35
CA ASP A 349 -8.24 0.44 18.02
C ASP A 349 -8.45 0.91 16.56
N LEU A 350 -8.65 -0.04 15.65
CA LEU A 350 -9.01 0.26 14.26
C LEU A 350 -10.37 0.99 14.21
N ALA A 351 -11.38 0.49 14.91
CA ALA A 351 -12.72 1.08 14.94
C ALA A 351 -12.71 2.51 15.52
N ALA A 352 -12.01 2.72 16.63
CA ALA A 352 -11.81 4.06 17.20
C ALA A 352 -11.12 5.00 16.22
N THR A 353 -10.07 4.52 15.51
CA THR A 353 -9.33 5.30 14.52
C THR A 353 -10.19 5.68 13.32
N ILE A 354 -10.96 4.73 12.77
CA ILE A 354 -11.92 5.01 11.70
C ILE A 354 -12.94 6.06 12.13
N ALA A 355 -13.51 5.92 13.34
CA ALA A 355 -14.51 6.84 13.86
C ALA A 355 -13.95 8.25 14.06
N VAL A 356 -12.76 8.38 14.63
CA VAL A 356 -12.08 9.68 14.77
C VAL A 356 -11.76 10.26 13.39
N THR A 357 -11.26 9.46 12.45
CA THR A 357 -11.00 9.89 11.07
C THR A 357 -12.27 10.42 10.41
N ARG A 358 -13.41 9.73 10.56
CA ARG A 358 -14.70 10.16 10.03
C ARG A 358 -15.13 11.50 10.63
N ILE A 359 -15.04 11.66 11.94
CA ILE A 359 -15.45 12.90 12.62
C ILE A 359 -14.54 14.07 12.23
N VAL A 360 -13.23 13.85 12.17
CA VAL A 360 -12.23 14.89 11.84
C VAL A 360 -12.33 15.32 10.37
N LEU A 361 -12.48 14.38 9.45
CA LEU A 361 -12.57 14.68 8.01
C LEU A 361 -13.99 15.10 7.59
N GLY A 362 -15.00 14.66 8.32
CA GLY A 362 -16.40 15.05 8.13
C GLY A 362 -17.16 14.18 7.13
N ALA A 363 -18.41 14.56 6.88
CA ALA A 363 -19.39 13.78 6.14
C ALA A 363 -19.04 13.55 4.65
N LYS A 364 -18.31 14.48 4.03
CA LYS A 364 -17.96 14.40 2.60
C LYS A 364 -16.78 13.47 2.31
N ALA A 365 -15.95 13.16 3.32
CA ALA A 365 -14.81 12.29 3.15
C ALA A 365 -15.24 10.86 2.80
N ARG A 366 -14.43 10.15 2.04
CA ARG A 366 -14.57 8.71 1.79
C ARG A 366 -13.56 7.99 2.66
N ILE A 367 -14.05 7.14 3.55
CA ILE A 367 -13.22 6.39 4.49
C ILE A 367 -13.32 4.92 4.15
N GLN A 368 -12.18 4.32 3.93
CA GLN A 368 -12.05 2.90 3.58
C GLN A 368 -11.36 2.13 4.71
N ALA A 369 -11.78 0.88 4.89
CA ALA A 369 -11.01 -0.14 5.61
C ALA A 369 -10.98 -1.44 4.80
N PRO A 370 -9.79 -2.10 4.64
CA PRO A 370 -9.68 -3.33 3.88
C PRO A 370 -10.47 -4.48 4.50
N PRO A 371 -11.38 -5.14 3.76
CA PRO A 371 -12.28 -6.14 4.33
C PRO A 371 -11.57 -7.44 4.74
N ASN A 372 -10.46 -7.78 4.10
CA ASN A 372 -9.65 -8.97 4.42
C ASN A 372 -8.86 -8.85 5.74
N LEU A 373 -8.71 -7.65 6.29
CA LEU A 373 -7.95 -7.42 7.52
C LEU A 373 -8.83 -7.34 8.78
N VAL A 374 -10.15 -7.39 8.64
CA VAL A 374 -11.10 -7.21 9.76
C VAL A 374 -11.68 -8.52 10.30
N GLY A 375 -11.32 -9.66 9.72
CA GLY A 375 -11.86 -10.97 10.10
C GLY A 375 -13.38 -11.02 9.98
N ALA A 376 -14.07 -11.44 11.05
CA ALA A 376 -15.54 -11.50 11.07
C ALA A 376 -16.23 -10.19 11.52
N GLN A 377 -15.47 -9.12 11.82
CA GLN A 377 -15.97 -7.90 12.49
C GLN A 377 -16.47 -6.82 11.52
N TYR A 378 -17.12 -7.21 10.42
CA TYR A 378 -17.64 -6.28 9.41
C TYR A 378 -18.61 -5.24 10.02
N ASP A 379 -19.53 -5.67 10.91
CA ASP A 379 -20.47 -4.79 11.58
C ASP A 379 -19.78 -3.71 12.43
N LEU A 380 -18.73 -4.07 13.17
CA LEU A 380 -17.94 -3.13 13.96
C LEU A 380 -17.36 -2.01 13.07
N ILE A 381 -16.80 -2.39 11.93
CA ILE A 381 -16.16 -1.45 11.00
C ILE A 381 -17.19 -0.58 10.27
N LEU A 382 -18.34 -1.14 9.90
CA LEU A 382 -19.44 -0.35 9.34
C LEU A 382 -19.97 0.65 10.36
N ARG A 383 -20.15 0.25 11.62
CA ARG A 383 -20.52 1.16 12.71
C ARG A 383 -19.46 2.22 13.00
N ALA A 384 -18.19 1.92 12.74
CA ALA A 384 -17.11 2.91 12.86
C ALA A 384 -17.19 4.03 11.80
N GLY A 385 -18.02 3.86 10.77
CA GLY A 385 -18.34 4.94 9.84
C GLY A 385 -17.56 4.92 8.53
N ILE A 386 -17.11 3.74 8.07
CA ILE A 386 -16.64 3.60 6.69
C ILE A 386 -17.80 3.76 5.71
N ASP A 387 -17.51 4.17 4.51
CA ASP A 387 -18.44 4.19 3.37
C ASP A 387 -17.86 3.47 2.13
N ASP A 388 -16.71 2.82 2.28
CA ASP A 388 -16.06 2.04 1.24
C ASP A 388 -15.27 0.86 1.83
N TRP A 389 -15.33 -0.29 1.17
CA TRP A 389 -14.53 -1.46 1.50
C TRP A 389 -13.19 -1.51 0.73
N GLY A 390 -13.00 -0.59 -0.20
CA GLY A 390 -11.81 -0.53 -1.05
C GLY A 390 -11.79 -1.58 -2.14
N GLY A 391 -10.58 -2.01 -2.49
CA GLY A 391 -10.37 -2.98 -3.55
C GLY A 391 -10.60 -4.42 -3.13
N VAL A 392 -11.34 -5.15 -3.93
CA VAL A 392 -11.50 -6.61 -3.80
C VAL A 392 -11.18 -7.23 -5.15
N SER A 393 -10.32 -8.25 -5.16
CA SER A 393 -9.96 -8.95 -6.38
C SER A 393 -10.54 -10.36 -6.42
N PRO A 394 -11.26 -10.72 -7.49
CA PRO A 394 -11.67 -12.11 -7.70
C PRO A 394 -10.54 -13.00 -8.24
N LEU A 395 -9.42 -12.40 -8.68
CA LEU A 395 -8.34 -13.09 -9.39
C LEU A 395 -7.02 -13.09 -8.61
N THR A 396 -6.57 -11.91 -8.18
CA THR A 396 -5.23 -11.72 -7.63
C THR A 396 -5.27 -11.63 -6.11
N PRO A 397 -4.26 -12.17 -5.40
CA PRO A 397 -4.20 -12.04 -3.94
C PRO A 397 -3.92 -10.60 -3.51
N ASP A 398 -4.09 -10.33 -2.21
CA ASP A 398 -3.47 -9.16 -1.59
C ASP A 398 -1.95 -9.38 -1.52
N HIS A 399 -1.21 -8.69 -2.37
CA HIS A 399 0.25 -8.86 -2.45
C HIS A 399 0.98 -8.30 -1.21
N VAL A 400 0.32 -7.49 -0.40
CA VAL A 400 0.87 -6.94 0.85
C VAL A 400 0.53 -7.83 2.05
N ASN A 401 -0.66 -8.44 2.04
CA ASN A 401 -1.14 -9.35 3.09
C ASN A 401 -1.60 -10.69 2.47
N PRO A 402 -0.68 -11.46 1.85
CA PRO A 402 -1.06 -12.66 1.09
C PRO A 402 -1.68 -13.77 1.96
N GLU A 403 -1.45 -13.73 3.26
CA GLU A 403 -2.06 -14.65 4.24
C GLU A 403 -3.52 -14.30 4.59
N ARG A 404 -4.05 -13.20 4.04
CA ARG A 404 -5.41 -12.71 4.25
C ARG A 404 -6.13 -12.61 2.90
N PRO A 405 -6.78 -13.68 2.43
CA PRO A 405 -7.49 -13.66 1.16
C PRO A 405 -8.64 -12.65 1.18
N TRP A 406 -8.95 -12.11 0.00
CA TRP A 406 -10.13 -11.28 -0.19
C TRP A 406 -11.39 -12.08 0.13
N PRO A 407 -12.40 -11.47 0.75
CA PRO A 407 -13.72 -12.10 0.85
C PRO A 407 -14.32 -12.25 -0.55
N ASP A 408 -15.15 -13.27 -0.71
CA ASP A 408 -16.03 -13.35 -1.88
C ASP A 408 -16.95 -12.11 -1.92
N ILE A 409 -17.23 -11.61 -3.12
CA ILE A 409 -18.01 -10.37 -3.29
C ILE A 409 -19.46 -10.57 -2.81
N ASP A 410 -20.06 -11.76 -3.03
CA ASP A 410 -21.41 -12.06 -2.57
C ASP A 410 -21.44 -12.20 -1.05
N GLU A 411 -20.41 -12.78 -0.44
CA GLU A 411 -20.26 -12.77 1.02
C GLU A 411 -20.14 -11.35 1.56
N LEU A 412 -19.31 -10.51 0.96
CA LEU A 412 -19.14 -9.11 1.35
C LEU A 412 -20.48 -8.34 1.23
N ALA A 413 -21.24 -8.61 0.17
CA ALA A 413 -22.57 -8.04 -0.03
C ALA A 413 -23.55 -8.49 1.06
N ALA A 414 -23.58 -9.78 1.38
CA ALA A 414 -24.43 -10.33 2.43
C ALA A 414 -24.09 -9.75 3.82
N ARG A 415 -22.80 -9.64 4.15
CA ARG A 415 -22.30 -9.03 5.39
C ARG A 415 -22.68 -7.55 5.48
N THR A 416 -22.54 -6.82 4.38
CA THR A 416 -22.90 -5.40 4.28
C THR A 416 -24.43 -5.23 4.43
N ALA A 417 -25.21 -6.11 3.81
CA ALA A 417 -26.67 -6.09 3.90
C ALA A 417 -27.19 -6.41 5.31
N SER A 418 -26.54 -7.31 6.05
CA SER A 418 -26.89 -7.63 7.42
C SER A 418 -26.76 -6.43 8.37
N ALA A 419 -25.91 -5.46 8.02
CA ALA A 419 -25.76 -4.19 8.75
C ALA A 419 -26.70 -3.06 8.23
N GLY A 420 -27.60 -3.36 7.30
CA GLY A 420 -28.59 -2.40 6.76
C GLY A 420 -28.11 -1.57 5.58
N PHE A 421 -27.04 -1.97 4.90
CA PHE A 421 -26.48 -1.27 3.75
C PHE A 421 -26.54 -2.09 2.48
N THR A 422 -26.57 -1.41 1.33
CA THR A 422 -26.43 -2.03 0.02
C THR A 422 -25.00 -1.87 -0.46
N LEU A 423 -24.34 -2.98 -0.83
CA LEU A 423 -23.03 -2.96 -1.46
C LEU A 423 -23.17 -2.59 -2.93
N ARG A 424 -22.40 -1.60 -3.40
CA ARG A 424 -22.37 -1.17 -4.80
C ARG A 424 -20.93 -1.06 -5.31
N GLU A 425 -20.72 -1.50 -6.52
CA GLU A 425 -19.41 -1.34 -7.16
C GLU A 425 -19.18 0.12 -7.59
N ARG A 426 -17.98 0.64 -7.34
CA ARG A 426 -17.51 1.94 -7.85
C ARG A 426 -16.39 1.78 -8.86
N LEU A 427 -16.12 2.81 -9.62
CA LEU A 427 -14.92 2.92 -10.43
C LEU A 427 -13.71 3.34 -9.56
N THR A 428 -12.51 3.28 -10.13
CA THR A 428 -11.28 3.74 -9.46
C THR A 428 -11.29 5.25 -9.16
N ILE A 429 -12.02 6.02 -9.96
CA ILE A 429 -12.29 7.44 -9.74
C ILE A 429 -13.66 7.62 -9.10
N TYR A 430 -13.73 8.40 -8.01
CA TYR A 430 -15.00 8.65 -7.33
C TYR A 430 -15.88 9.66 -8.09
N PRO A 431 -17.22 9.56 -7.99
CA PRO A 431 -18.15 10.39 -8.78
C PRO A 431 -17.89 11.90 -8.76
N PRO A 432 -17.53 12.56 -7.63
CA PRO A 432 -17.27 14.00 -7.63
C PRO A 432 -16.09 14.43 -8.51
N TYR A 433 -15.23 13.50 -8.89
CA TYR A 433 -14.02 13.75 -9.69
C TYR A 433 -14.18 13.39 -11.17
N ILE A 434 -15.32 12.81 -11.59
CA ILE A 434 -15.60 12.48 -13.00
C ILE A 434 -15.95 13.78 -13.78
N ARG A 435 -15.01 14.70 -13.80
CA ARG A 435 -15.12 16.00 -14.45
C ARG A 435 -13.77 16.70 -14.51
N GLU A 436 -13.63 17.66 -15.39
CA GLU A 436 -12.49 18.58 -15.37
C GLU A 436 -12.48 19.45 -14.08
N PRO A 437 -11.31 19.84 -13.59
CA PRO A 437 -9.95 19.52 -14.08
C PRO A 437 -9.40 18.19 -13.55
N TRP A 438 -10.19 17.39 -12.83
CA TRP A 438 -9.77 16.15 -12.16
C TRP A 438 -9.54 15.01 -13.15
N LEU A 439 -10.50 14.76 -14.03
CA LEU A 439 -10.40 13.74 -15.06
C LEU A 439 -9.80 14.35 -16.32
N ASP A 440 -8.72 13.75 -16.82
CA ASP A 440 -8.15 14.13 -18.11
C ASP A 440 -9.15 13.82 -19.24
N PRO A 441 -9.38 14.74 -20.19
CA PRO A 441 -10.33 14.53 -21.30
C PRO A 441 -10.08 13.25 -22.11
N ARG A 442 -8.83 12.80 -22.22
CA ARG A 442 -8.47 11.55 -22.92
C ARG A 442 -9.08 10.31 -22.27
N LEU A 443 -9.31 10.34 -20.95
CA LEU A 443 -9.89 9.24 -20.19
C LEU A 443 -11.41 9.30 -20.09
N ALA A 444 -12.03 10.44 -20.45
CA ALA A 444 -13.46 10.68 -20.23
C ALA A 444 -14.34 9.59 -20.83
N ARG A 445 -14.05 9.14 -22.06
CA ARG A 445 -14.83 8.11 -22.74
C ARG A 445 -14.67 6.71 -22.10
N HIS A 446 -13.48 6.39 -21.61
CA HIS A 446 -13.24 5.11 -20.94
C HIS A 446 -13.99 5.03 -19.60
N VAL A 447 -13.98 6.13 -18.85
CA VAL A 447 -14.76 6.24 -17.60
C VAL A 447 -16.26 6.20 -17.91
N ALA A 448 -16.73 6.96 -18.91
CA ALA A 448 -18.14 7.01 -19.28
C ALA A 448 -18.69 5.65 -19.79
N ALA A 449 -17.86 4.81 -20.39
CA ALA A 449 -18.24 3.47 -20.82
C ALA A 449 -18.56 2.51 -19.66
N LEU A 450 -18.04 2.80 -18.46
CA LEU A 450 -18.20 1.96 -17.28
C LEU A 450 -19.04 2.60 -16.18
N ALA A 451 -19.23 3.93 -16.24
CA ALA A 451 -19.96 4.69 -15.22
C ALA A 451 -21.46 4.67 -15.49
N ASP A 452 -22.25 4.51 -14.45
CA ASP A 452 -23.67 4.87 -14.45
C ASP A 452 -23.80 6.39 -14.57
N PRO A 453 -24.52 6.91 -15.56
CA PRO A 453 -24.56 8.35 -15.86
C PRO A 453 -25.27 9.18 -14.78
N VAL A 454 -26.05 8.56 -13.90
CA VAL A 454 -26.80 9.25 -12.84
C VAL A 454 -26.00 9.27 -11.53
N THR A 455 -25.41 8.14 -11.16
CA THR A 455 -24.74 7.99 -9.87
C THR A 455 -23.23 8.18 -9.96
N GLY A 456 -22.64 8.00 -11.14
CA GLY A 456 -21.19 7.96 -11.35
C GLY A 456 -20.50 6.73 -10.74
N LEU A 457 -21.27 5.79 -10.19
CA LEU A 457 -20.77 4.48 -9.75
C LEU A 457 -20.58 3.57 -10.96
N ALA A 458 -20.07 2.36 -10.76
CA ALA A 458 -20.02 1.38 -11.84
C ALA A 458 -21.44 1.05 -12.31
N ALA A 459 -21.68 1.08 -13.63
CA ALA A 459 -22.96 0.69 -14.20
C ALA A 459 -23.17 -0.81 -14.06
N ASP A 460 -24.40 -1.21 -13.74
CA ASP A 460 -24.74 -2.62 -13.57
C ASP A 460 -24.51 -3.39 -14.88
N GLY A 461 -23.76 -4.48 -14.80
CA GLY A 461 -23.42 -5.31 -15.97
C GLY A 461 -22.42 -4.69 -16.95
N ALA A 462 -21.91 -3.48 -16.69
CA ALA A 462 -20.85 -2.92 -17.52
C ALA A 462 -19.59 -3.77 -17.47
N MET A 463 -19.08 -4.12 -18.65
CA MET A 463 -17.83 -4.86 -18.80
C MET A 463 -16.80 -3.99 -19.50
N PRO A 464 -15.55 -3.97 -19.03
CA PRO A 464 -14.49 -3.27 -19.73
C PRO A 464 -14.24 -3.96 -21.08
N ARG A 465 -13.93 -3.16 -22.07
CA ARG A 465 -13.65 -3.65 -23.43
C ARG A 465 -12.52 -2.85 -24.03
N GLY A 466 -11.57 -3.56 -24.60
CA GLY A 466 -10.57 -2.96 -25.46
C GLY A 466 -11.20 -2.29 -26.69
N LEU A 467 -10.42 -1.53 -27.36
CA LEU A 467 -10.84 -0.91 -28.63
C LEU A 467 -10.97 -1.96 -29.72
N PRO A 468 -11.89 -1.80 -30.71
CA PRO A 468 -12.17 -2.84 -31.69
C PRO A 468 -10.94 -3.35 -32.47
N TRP A 469 -9.96 -2.49 -32.74
CA TRP A 469 -8.73 -2.88 -33.45
C TRP A 469 -7.70 -3.59 -32.57
N GLN A 470 -8.00 -3.76 -31.29
CA GLN A 470 -7.15 -4.43 -30.30
C GLN A 470 -7.69 -5.82 -29.91
N GLU A 471 -8.67 -6.32 -30.65
CA GLU A 471 -9.09 -7.71 -30.51
C GLU A 471 -7.92 -8.65 -30.86
N PRO A 472 -7.91 -9.91 -30.34
CA PRO A 472 -6.72 -10.76 -30.29
C PRO A 472 -5.93 -10.95 -31.58
N ASP A 473 -6.54 -10.66 -32.74
CA ASP A 473 -5.92 -10.80 -34.06
C ASP A 473 -5.35 -9.48 -34.62
N GLY A 474 -5.50 -8.36 -33.90
CA GLY A 474 -5.01 -7.05 -34.32
C GLY A 474 -3.55 -6.85 -33.92
N GLY A 475 -2.64 -6.99 -34.87
CA GLY A 475 -1.21 -6.74 -34.63
C GLY A 475 -0.92 -5.25 -34.30
N TRP A 476 0.20 -5.00 -33.64
CA TRP A 476 0.69 -3.69 -33.24
C TRP A 476 0.78 -2.66 -34.37
N GLY A 477 0.92 -3.12 -35.62
CA GLY A 477 1.00 -2.25 -36.80
C GLY A 477 -0.25 -1.44 -37.11
N GLN A 478 -1.41 -1.79 -36.53
CA GLN A 478 -2.67 -1.09 -36.80
C GLN A 478 -2.91 0.13 -35.90
N TRP A 479 -2.10 0.32 -34.89
CA TRP A 479 -2.23 1.43 -33.94
C TRP A 479 -2.04 2.80 -34.58
N ALA A 480 -1.08 2.89 -35.49
CA ALA A 480 -0.81 4.12 -36.23
C ALA A 480 -1.95 4.52 -37.18
N GLU A 481 -2.75 3.55 -37.63
CA GLU A 481 -3.84 3.77 -38.58
C GLU A 481 -5.18 4.08 -37.90
N SER A 482 -5.29 3.81 -36.57
CA SER A 482 -6.54 3.95 -35.82
C SER A 482 -6.89 5.38 -35.39
N GLY A 483 -6.01 6.34 -35.59
CA GLY A 483 -6.19 7.73 -35.17
C GLY A 483 -6.09 7.99 -33.66
N ARG A 484 -5.70 6.98 -32.88
CA ARG A 484 -5.48 7.11 -31.43
C ARG A 484 -4.02 7.35 -31.09
N THR A 485 -3.40 8.22 -31.84
CA THR A 485 -2.01 8.65 -31.60
C THR A 485 -1.87 9.57 -30.39
N ASP A 486 -2.97 10.11 -29.88
CA ASP A 486 -3.01 11.04 -28.76
C ASP A 486 -2.47 10.43 -27.44
N LEU A 487 -2.73 9.14 -27.20
CA LEU A 487 -2.18 8.45 -26.02
C LEU A 487 -0.73 8.00 -26.24
N HIS A 488 -0.33 7.68 -27.45
CA HIS A 488 1.03 7.23 -27.78
C HIS A 488 2.00 8.38 -28.02
N VAL A 489 1.53 9.46 -28.65
CA VAL A 489 2.34 10.68 -28.88
C VAL A 489 2.78 11.34 -27.58
N THR A 490 2.05 11.09 -26.49
CA THR A 490 2.42 11.58 -25.16
C THR A 490 3.38 10.65 -24.40
N ILE A 491 3.78 9.51 -24.99
CA ILE A 491 4.94 8.74 -24.49
C ILE A 491 6.17 9.52 -24.97
N ASP A 492 6.48 10.57 -24.25
CA ASP A 492 7.69 11.34 -24.53
C ASP A 492 8.91 10.51 -24.14
N THR A 493 9.63 10.10 -25.16
CA THR A 493 10.89 9.37 -25.00
C THR A 493 12.07 10.31 -24.76
N THR A 494 11.90 11.62 -24.94
CA THR A 494 13.00 12.59 -24.90
C THR A 494 13.04 13.45 -23.63
N GLY A 495 11.91 13.65 -22.94
CA GLY A 495 11.82 14.45 -21.71
C GLY A 495 12.19 13.71 -20.41
N ARG A 496 12.51 12.45 -20.50
CA ARG A 496 12.66 11.55 -19.34
C ARG A 496 13.82 11.88 -18.41
N THR A 497 14.91 12.46 -18.93
CA THR A 497 16.08 12.85 -18.14
C THR A 497 15.86 14.11 -17.33
N HIS A 498 14.86 14.92 -17.68
CA HIS A 498 14.55 16.19 -17.01
C HIS A 498 13.39 16.09 -16.01
N ASP A 499 12.75 14.92 -15.91
CA ASP A 499 11.55 14.70 -15.07
C ASP A 499 11.88 14.41 -13.60
N ARG A 500 13.12 14.52 -13.18
CA ARG A 500 13.49 14.36 -11.78
C ARG A 500 13.14 15.64 -11.01
N ARG A 501 12.62 15.47 -9.81
CA ARG A 501 12.41 16.58 -8.89
C ARG A 501 13.76 17.26 -8.58
N ASP A 502 13.77 18.57 -8.41
CA ASP A 502 15.00 19.35 -8.19
C ASP A 502 15.75 18.92 -6.91
N ASP A 503 15.02 18.46 -5.90
CA ASP A 503 15.54 17.95 -4.63
C ASP A 503 15.78 16.42 -4.61
N PHE A 504 15.77 15.76 -5.76
CA PHE A 504 15.89 14.30 -5.88
C PHE A 504 17.15 13.76 -5.19
N ALA A 505 18.28 14.40 -5.40
CA ALA A 505 19.53 13.97 -4.79
C ALA A 505 19.58 14.19 -3.28
N GLU A 506 18.88 15.21 -2.77
CA GLU A 506 18.79 15.49 -1.33
C GLU A 506 17.86 14.52 -0.60
N VAL A 507 16.75 14.14 -1.25
CA VAL A 507 15.73 13.25 -0.67
C VAL A 507 16.09 11.78 -0.86
N TYR A 508 16.76 11.46 -1.97
CA TYR A 508 17.00 10.10 -2.41
C TYR A 508 18.49 9.75 -2.58
N GLY A 509 19.38 10.57 -2.02
CA GLY A 509 20.82 10.34 -2.06
C GLY A 509 21.27 8.98 -1.50
N ASP A 510 22.55 8.83 -1.31
CA ASP A 510 23.13 7.59 -0.80
C ASP A 510 22.48 7.18 0.54
N TRP A 511 22.19 5.90 0.69
CA TRP A 511 21.56 5.34 1.89
C TRP A 511 22.35 5.64 3.18
N ASN A 512 23.67 5.70 3.09
CA ASN A 512 24.53 6.04 4.22
C ASN A 512 24.40 7.52 4.59
N GLU A 513 24.32 8.40 3.59
CA GLU A 513 24.13 9.83 3.81
C GLU A 513 22.72 10.14 4.39
N ILE A 514 21.69 9.41 3.95
CA ILE A 514 20.34 9.54 4.52
C ILE A 514 20.35 9.07 5.97
N ALA A 515 21.01 7.94 6.27
CA ALA A 515 21.12 7.42 7.62
C ALA A 515 21.92 8.35 8.54
N GLU A 516 22.94 9.05 8.04
CA GLU A 516 23.69 10.04 8.78
C GLU A 516 22.89 11.32 9.06
N ARG A 517 22.15 11.82 8.07
CA ARG A 517 21.27 13.00 8.22
C ARG A 517 20.09 12.78 9.17
N THR A 518 19.57 11.54 9.21
CA THR A 518 18.45 11.18 10.10
C THR A 518 18.90 10.71 11.48
N ARG A 519 20.21 10.65 11.75
CA ARG A 519 20.72 10.30 13.07
C ARG A 519 20.43 11.43 14.06
N PRO A 520 19.77 11.16 15.21
CA PRO A 520 19.58 12.18 16.22
C PRO A 520 20.94 12.72 16.70
N PRO A 521 21.03 14.02 17.03
CA PRO A 521 22.25 14.57 17.59
C PRO A 521 22.65 13.76 18.83
N ALA A 522 23.94 13.49 18.98
CA ALA A 522 24.45 12.79 20.15
C ALA A 522 23.98 13.54 21.41
N PRO A 523 23.55 12.83 22.46
CA PRO A 523 23.20 13.49 23.71
C PRO A 523 24.41 14.26 24.23
N ALA A 524 24.18 15.54 24.57
CA ALA A 524 25.20 16.46 25.09
C ALA A 524 25.72 16.01 26.45
#